data_f9510c4b94fec82ef65142f122fe7306
#
_entry.id   f9510c4b94fec82ef65142f122fe7306
#
_cell.length_a   1.000
_cell.length_b   1.000
_cell.length_c   1.000
_cell.angle_alpha   90.00
_cell.angle_beta   90.00
_cell.angle_gamma   90.00
#
_symmetry.space_group_name_H-M   'P 1'
#
loop_
_entity.id
_entity.type
_entity.pdbx_description
1 polymer ?
#
loop_
_entity_poly.entity_id
_entity_poly.type
_entity_poly.pdbx_seq_one_letter_code
_entity_poly.pdbx_strand_id
1 'polypeptide(L)'
;MPPRRCCRKKSWPGLVAELAERGEISPETAAAHPALMVTGLVGSIDNDLVGADMTIGTDSALHRILEAIDDISSTAASHQRTFIIEVMGRHCGYLALMAADRRAHV
;
A
#
# COMPACT_ATOMS: atom_id res chain seq x y z
N MET A 1 -18.15 11.18 -23.90
CA MET A 1 -17.13 10.31 -23.30
C MET A 1 -17.86 9.10 -22.73
N PRO A 2 -17.69 7.87 -23.21
CA PRO A 2 -18.42 6.73 -22.67
C PRO A 2 -17.98 6.48 -21.22
N PRO A 3 -18.88 6.05 -20.32
CA PRO A 3 -18.52 5.77 -18.94
C PRO A 3 -17.46 4.68 -18.92
N ARG A 4 -16.36 4.91 -18.20
CA ARG A 4 -15.34 3.90 -17.97
C ARG A 4 -16.04 2.70 -17.36
N ARG A 5 -16.03 1.56 -18.04
CA ARG A 5 -16.51 0.30 -17.48
C ARG A 5 -15.71 0.05 -16.20
N CYS A 6 -16.37 0.25 -15.08
CA CYS A 6 -15.83 -0.20 -13.80
C CYS A 6 -15.47 -1.67 -13.98
N CYS A 7 -14.19 -2.01 -13.76
CA CYS A 7 -13.71 -3.37 -13.86
C CYS A 7 -14.51 -4.19 -12.84
N ARG A 8 -15.55 -4.89 -13.33
CA ARG A 8 -16.38 -5.74 -12.48
C ARG A 8 -15.45 -6.83 -11.98
N LYS A 9 -15.03 -6.73 -10.72
CA LYS A 9 -14.21 -7.77 -10.08
C LYS A 9 -15.00 -9.07 -10.14
N LYS A 10 -14.64 -9.95 -11.06
CA LYS A 10 -15.20 -11.29 -11.11
C LYS A 10 -14.55 -12.10 -10.00
N SER A 11 -15.37 -12.80 -9.22
CA SER A 11 -14.84 -13.79 -8.29
C SER A 11 -14.20 -14.95 -9.05
N TRP A 12 -13.22 -15.62 -8.46
CA TRP A 12 -12.58 -16.79 -9.09
C TRP A 12 -13.59 -17.85 -9.54
N PRO A 13 -14.58 -18.27 -8.73
CA PRO A 13 -15.60 -19.22 -9.18
C PRO A 13 -16.40 -18.72 -10.39
N GLY A 14 -16.72 -17.42 -10.42
CA GLY A 14 -17.45 -16.83 -11.56
C GLY A 14 -16.62 -16.79 -12.84
N LEU A 15 -15.30 -16.60 -12.75
CA LEU A 15 -14.41 -16.66 -13.90
C LEU A 15 -14.28 -18.09 -14.42
N VAL A 16 -14.10 -19.05 -13.53
CA VAL A 16 -13.97 -20.48 -13.87
C VAL A 16 -15.24 -20.99 -14.54
N ALA A 17 -16.42 -20.62 -14.03
CA ALA A 17 -17.70 -20.98 -14.64
C ALA A 17 -17.83 -20.42 -16.08
N GLU A 18 -17.48 -19.15 -16.28
CA GLU A 18 -17.52 -18.51 -17.61
C GLU A 18 -16.57 -19.18 -18.61
N LEU A 19 -15.35 -19.54 -18.18
CA LEU A 19 -14.38 -20.21 -19.03
C LEU A 19 -14.81 -21.64 -19.38
N ALA A 20 -15.47 -22.33 -18.45
CA ALA A 20 -16.06 -23.64 -18.69
C ALA A 20 -17.23 -23.58 -19.70
N GLU A 21 -18.11 -22.56 -19.57
CA GLU A 21 -19.20 -22.32 -20.53
C GLU A 21 -18.69 -22.00 -21.94
N ARG A 22 -17.56 -21.30 -22.06
CA ARG A 22 -16.91 -21.01 -23.34
C ARG A 22 -16.17 -22.20 -23.93
N GLY A 23 -16.03 -23.29 -23.17
CA GLY A 23 -15.28 -24.48 -23.60
C GLY A 23 -13.76 -24.32 -23.62
N GLU A 24 -13.25 -23.26 -22.97
CA GLU A 24 -11.80 -22.97 -22.88
C GLU A 24 -11.11 -23.87 -21.85
N ILE A 25 -11.86 -24.36 -20.87
CA ILE A 25 -11.38 -25.30 -19.85
C ILE A 25 -12.34 -26.50 -19.76
N SER A 26 -11.78 -27.67 -19.43
CA SER A 26 -12.61 -28.87 -19.23
C SER A 26 -13.37 -28.78 -17.89
N PRO A 27 -14.56 -29.35 -17.75
CA PRO A 27 -15.31 -29.39 -16.51
C PRO A 27 -14.56 -30.07 -15.36
N GLU A 28 -13.71 -31.05 -15.68
CA GLU A 28 -12.83 -31.73 -14.71
C GLU A 28 -11.80 -30.75 -14.12
N THR A 29 -11.18 -29.95 -14.99
CA THR A 29 -10.22 -28.89 -14.55
C THR A 29 -10.91 -27.82 -13.69
N ALA A 30 -12.12 -27.42 -14.06
CA ALA A 30 -12.90 -26.49 -13.28
C ALA A 30 -13.22 -27.01 -11.87
N ALA A 31 -13.55 -28.31 -11.77
CA ALA A 31 -13.83 -28.97 -10.48
C ALA A 31 -12.55 -29.17 -9.62
N ALA A 32 -11.41 -29.39 -10.26
CA ALA A 32 -10.13 -29.57 -9.57
C ALA A 32 -9.57 -28.27 -8.95
N HIS A 33 -9.98 -27.10 -9.47
CA HIS A 33 -9.48 -25.78 -9.05
C HIS A 33 -10.59 -24.84 -8.55
N PRO A 34 -11.30 -25.19 -7.48
CA PRO A 34 -12.44 -24.39 -6.97
C PRO A 34 -11.99 -23.05 -6.34
N ALA A 35 -10.72 -22.95 -5.95
CA ALA A 35 -10.13 -21.75 -5.35
C ALA A 35 -8.78 -21.41 -5.97
N LEU A 36 -8.53 -20.11 -6.15
CA LEU A 36 -7.24 -19.59 -6.54
C LEU A 36 -6.41 -19.27 -5.29
N MET A 37 -5.29 -19.98 -5.14
CA MET A 37 -4.31 -19.67 -4.09
C MET A 37 -3.41 -18.54 -4.58
N VAL A 38 -3.54 -17.37 -3.98
CA VAL A 38 -2.76 -16.18 -4.33
C VAL A 38 -2.04 -15.65 -3.11
N THR A 39 -0.75 -15.47 -3.22
CA THR A 39 0.06 -14.75 -2.25
C THR A 39 0.49 -13.43 -2.86
N GLY A 40 0.25 -12.34 -2.14
CA GLY A 40 0.59 -10.98 -2.58
C GLY A 40 1.55 -10.30 -1.62
N LEU A 41 2.46 -9.49 -2.18
CA LEU A 41 3.29 -8.58 -1.41
C LEU A 41 2.74 -7.16 -1.54
N VAL A 42 2.63 -6.45 -0.42
CA VAL A 42 2.03 -5.11 -0.39
C VAL A 42 3.09 -4.05 -0.62
N GLY A 43 3.05 -3.40 -1.77
CA GLY A 43 4.02 -2.38 -2.20
C GLY A 43 3.68 -0.94 -1.79
N SER A 44 2.80 -0.71 -0.82
CA SER A 44 2.46 0.62 -0.32
C SER A 44 3.59 1.24 0.51
N ILE A 45 3.61 2.58 0.63
CA ILE A 45 4.46 3.31 1.58
C ILE A 45 3.69 3.75 2.83
N ASP A 46 2.37 3.82 2.76
CA ASP A 46 1.53 4.40 3.81
C ASP A 46 1.32 3.48 5.02
N ASN A 47 1.57 2.19 4.86
CA ASN A 47 1.32 1.15 5.86
C ASN A 47 -0.14 1.13 6.36
N ASP A 48 -1.09 1.32 5.45
CA ASP A 48 -2.52 1.48 5.72
C ASP A 48 -3.35 0.21 5.43
N LEU A 49 -2.70 -0.93 5.21
CA LEU A 49 -3.37 -2.18 4.90
C LEU A 49 -3.55 -3.06 6.14
N VAL A 50 -4.80 -3.35 6.48
CA VAL A 50 -5.14 -4.26 7.58
C VAL A 50 -4.69 -5.68 7.26
N GLY A 51 -3.99 -6.32 8.20
CA GLY A 51 -3.48 -7.69 8.07
C GLY A 51 -2.04 -7.78 7.54
N ALA A 52 -1.38 -6.64 7.29
CA ALA A 52 0.05 -6.58 7.04
C ALA A 52 0.74 -5.85 8.20
N ASP A 53 1.85 -6.38 8.69
CA ASP A 53 2.64 -5.74 9.75
C ASP A 53 3.37 -4.52 9.20
N MET A 54 4.02 -4.70 8.05
CA MET A 54 4.72 -3.62 7.35
C MET A 54 4.64 -3.82 5.84
N THR A 55 4.35 -2.74 5.11
CA THR A 55 4.39 -2.73 3.65
C THR A 55 5.80 -2.47 3.14
N ILE A 56 6.10 -2.95 1.92
CA ILE A 56 7.48 -2.96 1.38
C ILE A 56 8.11 -1.57 1.33
N GLY A 57 7.34 -0.55 0.98
CA GLY A 57 7.85 0.81 0.79
C GLY A 57 7.93 1.65 2.05
N THR A 58 7.35 1.21 3.16
CA THR A 58 7.22 2.02 4.39
C THR A 58 8.57 2.41 5.00
N ASP A 59 9.49 1.48 5.13
CA ASP A 59 10.79 1.78 5.74
C ASP A 59 11.62 2.75 4.90
N SER A 60 11.61 2.57 3.58
CA SER A 60 12.26 3.50 2.66
C SER A 60 11.64 4.91 2.72
N ALA A 61 10.33 5.00 2.85
CA ALA A 61 9.63 6.28 3.01
C ALA A 61 10.01 6.96 4.33
N LEU A 62 10.03 6.22 5.44
CA LEU A 62 10.46 6.73 6.75
C LEU A 62 11.89 7.25 6.73
N HIS A 63 12.80 6.53 6.09
CA HIS A 63 14.18 6.98 5.96
C HIS A 63 14.29 8.32 5.23
N ARG A 64 13.59 8.48 4.12
CA ARG A 64 13.56 9.76 3.38
C ARG A 64 12.92 10.89 4.16
N ILE A 65 11.90 10.62 4.93
CA ILE A 65 11.26 11.62 5.80
C ILE A 65 12.26 12.08 6.88
N LEU A 66 12.98 11.16 7.52
CA LEU A 66 13.97 11.49 8.56
C LEU A 66 15.12 12.32 7.99
N GLU A 67 15.67 11.98 6.84
CA GLU A 67 16.69 12.78 6.15
C GLU A 67 16.20 14.23 5.95
N ALA A 68 15.00 14.40 5.40
CA ALA A 68 14.44 15.73 5.14
C ALA A 68 14.19 16.54 6.45
N ILE A 69 13.78 15.84 7.53
CA ILE A 69 13.60 16.46 8.85
C ILE A 69 14.94 16.92 9.41
N ASP A 70 15.99 16.12 9.27
CA ASP A 70 17.32 16.47 9.78
C ASP A 70 17.92 17.65 9.03
N ASP A 71 17.79 17.69 7.70
CA ASP A 71 18.22 18.81 6.88
C ASP A 71 17.57 20.14 7.29
N ILE A 72 16.26 20.12 7.53
CA ILE A 72 15.49 21.31 7.96
C ILE A 72 15.81 21.72 9.38
N SER A 73 16.16 20.79 10.25
CA SER A 73 16.39 21.05 11.67
C SER A 73 17.53 22.04 11.93
N SER A 74 18.60 21.94 11.17
CA SER A 74 19.72 22.87 11.27
C SER A 74 19.31 24.30 10.92
N THR A 75 18.47 24.45 9.91
CA THR A 75 17.89 25.75 9.50
C THR A 75 16.91 26.27 10.55
N ALA A 76 16.08 25.39 11.12
CA ALA A 76 15.14 25.77 12.18
C ALA A 76 15.86 26.32 13.40
N ALA A 77 16.91 25.64 13.84
CA ALA A 77 17.72 26.07 14.99
C ALA A 77 18.44 27.39 14.74
N SER A 78 19.08 27.55 13.55
CA SER A 78 19.89 28.74 13.24
C SER A 78 19.05 30.02 13.09
N HIS A 79 17.81 29.89 12.60
CA HIS A 79 16.92 31.05 12.36
C HIS A 79 15.78 31.14 13.39
N GLN A 80 15.73 30.27 14.38
CA GLN A 80 14.66 30.19 15.39
C GLN A 80 13.27 30.14 14.75
N ARG A 81 13.13 29.29 13.72
CA ARG A 81 11.88 29.11 12.96
C ARG A 81 11.23 27.78 13.32
N THR A 82 9.90 27.80 13.31
CA THR A 82 9.09 26.59 13.42
C THR A 82 8.68 26.12 12.03
N PHE A 83 8.87 24.86 11.73
CA PHE A 83 8.45 24.22 10.49
C PHE A 83 7.36 23.19 10.77
N ILE A 84 6.37 23.13 9.88
CA ILE A 84 5.35 22.08 9.85
C ILE A 84 5.67 21.22 8.64
N ILE A 85 5.91 19.93 8.87
CA ILE A 85 6.29 19.00 7.83
C ILE A 85 5.10 18.11 7.52
N GLU A 86 4.60 18.19 6.29
CA GLU A 86 3.56 17.31 5.79
C GLU A 86 4.21 16.08 5.14
N VAL A 87 3.70 14.91 5.50
CA VAL A 87 4.14 13.62 4.95
C VAL A 87 2.97 12.91 4.30
N MET A 88 3.25 11.91 3.47
CA MET A 88 2.21 11.11 2.83
C MET A 88 1.44 10.25 3.86
N GLY A 89 0.27 9.74 3.46
CA GLY A 89 -0.62 8.98 4.31
C GLY A 89 -1.98 9.65 4.44
N ARG A 90 -2.75 9.75 3.32
CA ARG A 90 -4.05 10.47 3.27
C ARG A 90 -5.01 10.12 4.39
N HIS A 91 -5.09 8.83 4.74
CA HIS A 91 -6.02 8.30 5.73
C HIS A 91 -5.31 7.55 6.86
N CYS A 92 -3.98 7.59 6.89
CA CYS A 92 -3.14 6.88 7.84
C CYS A 92 -2.02 7.79 8.34
N GLY A 93 -1.95 8.01 9.64
CA GLY A 93 -0.91 8.81 10.28
C GLY A 93 0.37 8.04 10.61
N TYR A 94 0.55 6.82 10.09
CA TYR A 94 1.67 5.95 10.47
C TYR A 94 3.03 6.59 10.20
N LEU A 95 3.24 7.12 8.99
CA LEU A 95 4.52 7.76 8.62
C LEU A 95 4.84 8.98 9.50
N ALA A 96 3.84 9.81 9.77
CA ALA A 96 4.01 10.99 10.63
C ALA A 96 4.36 10.59 12.07
N LEU A 97 3.64 9.61 12.62
CA LEU A 97 3.85 9.12 13.98
C LEU A 97 5.22 8.48 14.14
N MET A 98 5.60 7.58 13.24
CA MET A 98 6.88 6.87 13.33
C MET A 98 8.08 7.78 13.06
N ALA A 99 7.93 8.78 12.20
CA ALA A 99 8.99 9.78 12.00
C ALA A 99 9.19 10.66 13.22
N ALA A 100 8.12 11.05 13.92
CA ALA A 100 8.20 11.81 15.17
C ALA A 100 8.82 10.98 16.31
N ASP A 101 8.41 9.72 16.46
CA ASP A 101 8.91 8.81 17.50
C ASP A 101 10.41 8.52 17.34
N ARG A 102 10.85 8.14 16.14
CA ARG A 102 12.28 7.87 15.85
C ARG A 102 13.16 9.08 16.15
N ARG A 103 12.66 10.28 15.91
CA ARG A 103 13.41 11.50 16.20
C ARG A 103 13.48 11.84 17.69
N ALA A 104 12.48 11.46 18.48
CA ALA A 104 12.49 11.70 19.92
C ALA A 104 13.59 10.87 20.66
N HIS A 105 14.15 9.86 19.98
CA HIS A 105 15.18 8.96 20.51
C HIS A 105 16.61 9.26 20.00
N VAL A 106 16.80 10.33 19.22
CA VAL A 106 18.10 10.84 18.75
C VAL A 106 18.42 12.17 19.43
#